data_6f1ce21ff0ef071e519c4db341def34e
#
_entry.id   6f1ce21ff0ef071e519c4db341def34e
#
_cell.length_a   1.000
_cell.length_b   1.000
_cell.length_c   1.000
_cell.angle_alpha   90.00
_cell.angle_beta   90.00
_cell.angle_gamma   90.00
#
_symmetry.space_group_name_H-M   'P 1'
#
loop_
_entity.id
_entity.type
_entity.pdbx_description
1 polymer ?
#
loop_
_entity_poly.entity_id
_entity_poly.type
_entity_poly.pdbx_seq_one_letter_code
_entity_poly.pdbx_strand_id
1 'polypeptide(L)'
;MTKSLELGLFVVTEYLHLSHANDLPSYLSKLEWRASDHVTVYQSVYYGPDQQATAMQYWRTFADSTVEWRTPDWRVALSYDVGTEKVAELGSVRATWMGAALFTQRHLTGPWSVAIRPEFYWDPQGRMTEQEQLIWANTTTLEYKKHIGRQLVIVRLEHRYDRSTGSQGGFFRDGPPLVWHTGTDGESASSHLGVIWAFDSG
;
A
#
# COMPACT_ATOMS: atom_id res chain seq x y z
N MET A 1 -12.51 -11.71 23.38
CA MET A 1 -12.90 -12.10 21.99
C MET A 1 -12.38 -13.50 21.67
N THR A 2 -13.13 -14.26 20.88
CA THR A 2 -12.71 -15.60 20.45
C THR A 2 -11.67 -15.44 19.35
N LYS A 3 -10.55 -16.16 19.46
CA LYS A 3 -9.56 -16.25 18.37
C LYS A 3 -10.24 -16.82 17.13
N SER A 4 -10.10 -16.19 15.99
CA SER A 4 -10.69 -16.65 14.73
C SER A 4 -9.65 -16.68 13.63
N LEU A 5 -9.80 -17.63 12.73
CA LEU A 5 -9.02 -17.79 11.52
C LEU A 5 -10.00 -17.88 10.35
N GLU A 6 -9.83 -17.00 9.38
CA GLU A 6 -10.60 -16.99 8.14
C GLU A 6 -9.65 -17.20 6.98
N LEU A 7 -9.99 -18.13 6.09
CA LEU A 7 -9.24 -18.42 4.87
C LEU A 7 -10.17 -18.32 3.67
N GLY A 8 -9.81 -17.48 2.71
CA GLY A 8 -10.46 -17.37 1.40
C GLY A 8 -9.54 -17.84 0.28
N LEU A 9 -10.08 -18.59 -0.66
CA LEU A 9 -9.41 -18.98 -1.90
C LEU A 9 -10.24 -18.47 -3.09
N PHE A 10 -9.57 -17.82 -4.02
CA PHE A 10 -10.22 -17.14 -5.14
C PHE A 10 -9.54 -17.53 -6.45
N VAL A 11 -10.34 -17.63 -7.49
CA VAL A 11 -9.89 -17.66 -8.88
C VAL A 11 -10.21 -16.30 -9.45
N VAL A 12 -9.20 -15.60 -9.96
CA VAL A 12 -9.30 -14.24 -10.49
C VAL A 12 -8.71 -14.22 -11.91
N THR A 13 -9.12 -13.25 -12.70
CA THR A 13 -8.62 -13.14 -14.07
C THR A 13 -7.27 -12.45 -14.15
N GLU A 14 -6.99 -11.48 -13.25
CA GLU A 14 -5.72 -10.72 -13.24
C GLU A 14 -5.50 -10.01 -11.91
N TYR A 15 -4.28 -9.45 -11.73
CA TYR A 15 -3.87 -8.65 -10.60
C TYR A 15 -3.49 -7.24 -11.05
N LEU A 16 -4.22 -6.22 -10.56
CA LEU A 16 -3.99 -4.79 -10.79
C LEU A 16 -4.16 -4.28 -12.24
N HIS A 17 -4.73 -5.06 -13.16
CA HIS A 17 -5.02 -4.58 -14.51
C HIS A 17 -6.51 -4.30 -14.73
N LEU A 18 -6.81 -3.23 -15.49
CA LEU A 18 -8.16 -2.91 -15.94
C LEU A 18 -8.50 -3.58 -17.31
N SER A 19 -7.49 -4.18 -17.95
CA SER A 19 -7.62 -4.90 -19.23
C SER A 19 -6.88 -6.22 -19.15
N HIS A 20 -7.45 -7.26 -19.78
CA HIS A 20 -6.88 -8.59 -19.78
C HIS A 20 -5.56 -8.65 -20.56
N ALA A 21 -4.47 -9.08 -19.91
CA ALA A 21 -3.21 -9.40 -20.58
C ALA A 21 -3.25 -10.79 -21.22
N ASN A 22 -4.07 -11.70 -20.68
CA ASN A 22 -4.27 -13.08 -21.18
C ASN A 22 -5.60 -13.65 -20.66
N ASP A 23 -5.97 -14.85 -21.13
CA ASP A 23 -7.25 -15.51 -20.79
C ASP A 23 -7.11 -16.60 -19.69
N LEU A 24 -5.94 -16.75 -19.09
CA LEU A 24 -5.74 -17.77 -18.06
C LEU A 24 -6.14 -17.26 -16.67
N PRO A 25 -6.69 -18.12 -15.83
CA PRO A 25 -7.02 -17.77 -14.46
C PRO A 25 -5.76 -17.64 -13.59
N SER A 26 -5.84 -16.78 -12.62
CA SER A 26 -4.89 -16.61 -11.52
C SER A 26 -5.52 -17.02 -10.20
N TYR A 27 -4.71 -17.26 -9.20
CA TYR A 27 -5.12 -17.76 -7.90
C TYR A 27 -4.75 -16.77 -6.82
N LEU A 28 -5.68 -16.50 -5.93
CA LEU A 28 -5.47 -15.62 -4.79
C LEU A 28 -5.93 -16.34 -3.52
N SER A 29 -5.09 -16.36 -2.51
CA SER A 29 -5.48 -16.73 -1.16
C SER A 29 -5.46 -15.50 -0.25
N LYS A 30 -6.41 -15.44 0.70
CA LYS A 30 -6.44 -14.44 1.77
C LYS A 30 -6.65 -15.15 3.10
N LEU A 31 -5.88 -14.73 4.09
CA LEU A 31 -5.98 -15.22 5.45
C LEU A 31 -6.12 -14.02 6.38
N GLU A 32 -7.11 -14.08 7.27
CA GLU A 32 -7.24 -13.18 8.42
C GLU A 32 -7.17 -14.03 9.70
N TRP A 33 -6.21 -13.71 10.54
CA TRP A 33 -6.04 -14.38 11.81
C TRP A 33 -6.10 -13.38 12.97
N ARG A 34 -7.16 -13.43 13.76
CA ARG A 34 -7.28 -12.68 15.01
C ARG A 34 -6.57 -13.46 16.11
N ALA A 35 -5.26 -13.20 16.24
CA ALA A 35 -4.38 -13.92 17.17
C ALA A 35 -4.72 -13.60 18.65
N SER A 36 -5.20 -12.37 18.93
CA SER A 36 -5.65 -11.93 20.24
C SER A 36 -6.68 -10.81 20.11
N ASP A 37 -7.16 -10.27 21.23
CA ASP A 37 -8.05 -9.09 21.27
C ASP A 37 -7.40 -7.83 20.70
N HIS A 38 -6.06 -7.83 20.61
CA HIS A 38 -5.28 -6.69 20.20
C HIS A 38 -4.49 -6.92 18.91
N VAL A 39 -4.34 -8.17 18.46
CA VAL A 39 -3.47 -8.50 17.32
C VAL A 39 -4.26 -9.23 16.24
N THR A 40 -4.19 -8.70 15.03
CA THR A 40 -4.71 -9.34 13.81
C THR A 40 -3.59 -9.43 12.77
N VAL A 41 -3.51 -10.56 12.10
CA VAL A 41 -2.58 -10.82 11.00
C VAL A 41 -3.39 -11.01 9.73
N TYR A 42 -2.99 -10.33 8.67
CA TYR A 42 -3.52 -10.49 7.32
C TYR A 42 -2.41 -11.02 6.43
N GLN A 43 -2.73 -11.98 5.59
CA GLN A 43 -1.82 -12.52 4.58
C GLN A 43 -2.59 -12.72 3.29
N SER A 44 -2.05 -12.18 2.19
CA SER A 44 -2.54 -12.48 0.84
C SER A 44 -1.41 -13.06 0.01
N VAL A 45 -1.73 -14.03 -0.83
CA VAL A 45 -0.79 -14.57 -1.82
C VAL A 45 -1.49 -14.69 -3.16
N TYR A 46 -0.91 -14.06 -4.16
CA TYR A 46 -1.31 -14.17 -5.56
C TYR A 46 -0.32 -15.03 -6.32
N TYR A 47 -0.83 -15.86 -7.20
CA TYR A 47 -0.04 -16.68 -8.13
C TYR A 47 -0.75 -16.84 -9.46
N GLY A 48 -0.16 -16.36 -10.55
CA GLY A 48 -0.78 -16.46 -11.86
C GLY A 48 -0.05 -15.68 -12.95
N PRO A 49 -0.51 -15.83 -14.21
CA PRO A 49 0.02 -15.11 -15.35
C PRO A 49 -0.49 -13.67 -15.33
N ASP A 50 0.42 -12.70 -15.37
CA ASP A 50 0.12 -11.27 -15.37
C ASP A 50 0.79 -10.53 -16.54
N GLN A 51 1.07 -11.27 -17.60
CA GLN A 51 1.64 -10.82 -18.86
C GLN A 51 1.13 -11.69 -20.02
N GLN A 52 1.37 -11.30 -21.28
CA GLN A 52 0.95 -12.06 -22.45
C GLN A 52 1.57 -13.47 -22.53
N ALA A 53 2.80 -13.62 -22.04
CA ALA A 53 3.46 -14.91 -21.93
C ALA A 53 2.87 -15.72 -20.77
N THR A 54 2.13 -16.79 -21.07
CA THR A 54 1.33 -17.53 -20.09
C THR A 54 2.00 -18.81 -19.55
N ALA A 55 3.20 -19.17 -20.05
CA ALA A 55 3.93 -20.31 -19.50
C ALA A 55 4.25 -20.11 -18.01
N MET A 56 4.12 -21.15 -17.19
CA MET A 56 4.26 -21.08 -15.72
C MET A 56 5.56 -20.43 -15.24
N GLN A 57 6.64 -20.52 -16.04
CA GLN A 57 7.91 -19.85 -15.70
C GLN A 57 7.81 -18.32 -15.65
N TYR A 58 6.78 -17.73 -16.28
CA TYR A 58 6.51 -16.30 -16.33
C TYR A 58 5.45 -15.84 -15.34
N TRP A 59 4.90 -16.78 -14.56
CA TRP A 59 3.86 -16.45 -13.60
C TRP A 59 4.43 -15.57 -12.48
N ARG A 60 3.62 -14.59 -12.12
CA ARG A 60 3.87 -13.70 -11.00
C ARG A 60 3.53 -14.40 -9.69
N THR A 61 4.41 -14.28 -8.71
CA THR A 61 4.10 -14.53 -7.30
C THR A 61 4.14 -13.20 -6.57
N PHE A 62 3.08 -12.89 -5.84
CA PHE A 62 3.03 -11.70 -4.99
C PHE A 62 2.47 -12.08 -3.63
N ALA A 63 3.08 -11.57 -2.57
CA ALA A 63 2.64 -11.78 -1.21
C ALA A 63 2.56 -10.44 -0.49
N ASP A 64 1.45 -10.23 0.21
CA ASP A 64 1.19 -9.12 1.11
C ASP A 64 0.99 -9.66 2.52
N SER A 65 1.65 -9.08 3.50
CA SER A 65 1.61 -9.47 4.91
C SER A 65 1.42 -8.24 5.77
N THR A 66 0.36 -8.20 6.57
CA THR A 66 0.11 -7.10 7.52
C THR A 66 -0.13 -7.66 8.92
N VAL A 67 0.56 -7.10 9.91
CA VAL A 67 0.31 -7.35 11.32
C VAL A 67 -0.20 -6.06 11.93
N GLU A 68 -1.41 -6.09 12.45
CA GLU A 68 -2.03 -4.97 13.14
C GLU A 68 -2.10 -5.25 14.65
N TRP A 69 -1.67 -4.24 15.45
CA TRP A 69 -1.88 -4.18 16.89
C TRP A 69 -2.74 -2.97 17.22
N ARG A 70 -3.78 -3.17 18.02
CA ARG A 70 -4.76 -2.14 18.36
C ARG A 70 -5.09 -2.13 19.86
N THR A 71 -5.11 -0.93 20.42
CA THR A 71 -5.64 -0.63 21.76
C THR A 71 -6.62 0.55 21.65
N PRO A 72 -7.27 0.99 22.75
CA PRO A 72 -8.11 2.19 22.72
C PRO A 72 -7.39 3.44 22.22
N ASP A 73 -6.11 3.61 22.56
CA ASP A 73 -5.34 4.82 22.24
C ASP A 73 -4.40 4.66 21.05
N TRP A 74 -4.02 3.42 20.69
CA TRP A 74 -3.02 3.15 19.67
C TRP A 74 -3.53 2.17 18.62
N ARG A 75 -3.17 2.46 17.39
CA ARG A 75 -3.24 1.53 16.27
C ARG A 75 -1.91 1.52 15.55
N VAL A 76 -1.29 0.36 15.50
CA VAL A 76 -0.01 0.16 14.82
C VAL A 76 -0.18 -0.98 13.84
N ALA A 77 0.26 -0.81 12.59
CA ALA A 77 0.28 -1.88 11.60
C ALA A 77 1.60 -1.84 10.84
N LEU A 78 2.22 -2.99 10.70
CA LEU A 78 3.36 -3.21 9.81
C LEU A 78 2.86 -3.98 8.61
N SER A 79 3.00 -3.41 7.42
CA SER A 79 2.72 -4.05 6.13
C SER A 79 4.03 -4.31 5.39
N TYR A 80 4.11 -5.46 4.72
CA TYR A 80 5.23 -5.85 3.87
C TYR A 80 4.73 -6.59 2.65
N ASP A 81 5.17 -6.11 1.49
CA ASP A 81 4.82 -6.64 0.17
C ASP A 81 6.06 -7.14 -0.53
N VAL A 82 5.96 -8.26 -1.22
CA VAL A 82 7.00 -8.76 -2.12
C VAL A 82 6.40 -9.43 -3.34
N GLY A 83 6.93 -9.09 -4.50
CA GLY A 83 6.53 -9.70 -5.76
C GLY A 83 7.72 -10.13 -6.59
N THR A 84 7.55 -11.16 -7.39
CA THR A 84 8.56 -11.61 -8.36
C THR A 84 7.90 -12.28 -9.56
N GLU A 85 8.50 -12.07 -10.73
CA GLU A 85 8.17 -12.78 -11.96
C GLU A 85 9.35 -12.81 -12.94
N LYS A 86 9.35 -13.72 -13.91
CA LYS A 86 10.22 -13.60 -15.08
C LYS A 86 9.50 -12.77 -16.15
N VAL A 87 10.18 -11.77 -16.70
CA VAL A 87 9.63 -10.89 -17.71
C VAL A 87 10.03 -11.40 -19.09
N ALA A 88 9.06 -11.91 -19.88
CA ALA A 88 9.30 -12.51 -21.18
C ALA A 88 9.92 -11.50 -22.17
N GLU A 89 9.41 -10.29 -22.20
CA GLU A 89 9.85 -9.19 -23.07
C GLU A 89 11.30 -8.75 -22.79
N LEU A 90 11.79 -8.94 -21.57
CA LEU A 90 13.15 -8.63 -21.14
C LEU A 90 14.10 -9.84 -21.22
N GLY A 91 13.86 -10.79 -22.13
CA GLY A 91 14.71 -11.96 -22.29
C GLY A 91 14.68 -12.92 -21.10
N SER A 92 13.54 -13.04 -20.42
CA SER A 92 13.33 -13.89 -19.24
C SER A 92 14.14 -13.47 -18.00
N VAL A 93 14.49 -12.21 -17.87
CA VAL A 93 15.08 -11.66 -16.64
C VAL A 93 14.05 -11.78 -15.50
N ARG A 94 14.53 -12.15 -14.32
CA ARG A 94 13.67 -12.18 -13.12
C ARG A 94 13.63 -10.79 -12.50
N ALA A 95 12.44 -10.22 -12.47
CA ALA A 95 12.16 -9.01 -11.72
C ALA A 95 11.67 -9.35 -10.31
N THR A 96 12.06 -8.53 -9.35
CA THR A 96 11.60 -8.61 -7.95
C THR A 96 11.39 -7.20 -7.44
N TRP A 97 10.30 -6.98 -6.74
CA TRP A 97 9.98 -5.71 -6.09
C TRP A 97 9.49 -5.96 -4.67
N MET A 98 9.64 -4.99 -3.81
CA MET A 98 9.14 -5.08 -2.44
C MET A 98 8.84 -3.70 -1.86
N GLY A 99 7.93 -3.70 -0.89
CA GLY A 99 7.57 -2.50 -0.14
C GLY A 99 7.28 -2.83 1.32
N ALA A 100 7.44 -1.85 2.18
CA ALA A 100 6.97 -1.93 3.54
C ALA A 100 6.50 -0.56 4.04
N ALA A 101 5.50 -0.58 4.93
CA ALA A 101 4.99 0.60 5.59
C ALA A 101 4.70 0.32 7.06
N LEU A 102 5.11 1.23 7.94
CA LEU A 102 4.72 1.20 9.34
C LEU A 102 3.66 2.28 9.57
N PHE A 103 2.43 1.86 9.79
CA PHE A 103 1.32 2.74 10.15
C PHE A 103 1.26 2.87 11.66
N THR A 104 1.33 4.08 12.16
CA THR A 104 1.19 4.36 13.60
C THR A 104 0.19 5.49 13.78
N GLN A 105 -0.88 5.23 14.52
CA GLN A 105 -1.87 6.23 14.90
C GLN A 105 -2.01 6.25 16.41
N ARG A 106 -2.04 7.44 16.98
CA ARG A 106 -2.30 7.66 18.40
C ARG A 106 -3.49 8.60 18.58
N HIS A 107 -4.43 8.17 19.40
CA HIS A 107 -5.43 9.07 19.94
C HIS A 107 -4.78 9.96 21.01
N LEU A 108 -4.94 11.28 20.91
CA LEU A 108 -4.33 12.24 21.82
C LEU A 108 -5.29 12.55 22.98
N THR A 109 -6.11 13.55 22.79
CA THR A 109 -7.13 13.96 23.76
C THR A 109 -8.34 14.52 23.03
N GLY A 110 -9.55 14.26 23.54
CA GLY A 110 -10.79 14.73 22.93
C GLY A 110 -10.93 14.20 21.50
N PRO A 111 -11.16 15.04 20.49
CA PRO A 111 -11.38 14.64 19.11
C PRO A 111 -10.11 14.45 18.28
N TRP A 112 -8.92 14.59 18.86
CA TRP A 112 -7.67 14.66 18.12
C TRP A 112 -6.92 13.34 18.06
N SER A 113 -6.38 13.03 16.89
CA SER A 113 -5.44 11.93 16.67
C SER A 113 -4.30 12.37 15.77
N VAL A 114 -3.14 11.75 15.91
CA VAL A 114 -2.00 11.92 15.03
C VAL A 114 -1.61 10.57 14.44
N ALA A 115 -1.24 10.55 13.16
CA ALA A 115 -0.71 9.36 12.50
C ALA A 115 0.60 9.68 11.77
N ILE A 116 1.49 8.69 11.75
CA ILE A 116 2.76 8.74 11.01
C ILE A 116 2.89 7.44 10.24
N ARG A 117 3.31 7.54 8.97
CA ARG A 117 3.53 6.41 8.08
C ARG A 117 4.83 6.56 7.32
N PRO A 118 5.97 6.13 7.84
CA PRO A 118 7.16 5.87 7.05
C PRO A 118 6.95 4.65 6.17
N GLU A 119 7.43 4.70 4.93
CA GLU A 119 7.31 3.62 3.96
C GLU A 119 8.50 3.61 3.00
N PHE A 120 8.79 2.43 2.43
CA PHE A 120 9.70 2.32 1.30
C PHE A 120 9.12 1.40 0.23
N TYR A 121 9.56 1.62 -1.00
CA TYR A 121 9.30 0.74 -2.13
C TYR A 121 10.57 0.60 -2.96
N TRP A 122 10.96 -0.64 -3.25
CA TRP A 122 12.16 -0.99 -3.99
C TRP A 122 11.83 -1.80 -5.23
N ASP A 123 12.20 -1.27 -6.40
CA ASP A 123 11.97 -1.87 -7.71
C ASP A 123 13.28 -1.82 -8.53
N PRO A 124 14.21 -2.75 -8.27
CA PRO A 124 15.54 -2.70 -8.85
C PRO A 124 15.59 -3.02 -10.34
N GLN A 125 14.53 -3.57 -10.92
CA GLN A 125 14.43 -3.82 -12.36
C GLN A 125 13.40 -2.91 -13.04
N GLY A 126 12.80 -1.98 -12.33
CA GLY A 126 11.81 -1.08 -12.89
C GLY A 126 10.52 -1.75 -13.39
N ARG A 127 10.20 -2.92 -12.85
CA ARG A 127 9.08 -3.72 -13.37
C ARG A 127 7.72 -3.10 -13.08
N MET A 128 7.57 -2.48 -11.93
CA MET A 128 6.31 -1.91 -11.46
C MET A 128 6.24 -0.39 -11.65
N THR A 129 7.39 0.26 -11.57
CA THR A 129 7.49 1.72 -11.61
C THR A 129 8.10 2.24 -12.90
N GLU A 130 8.41 1.34 -13.84
CA GLU A 130 9.09 1.64 -15.13
C GLU A 130 10.49 2.24 -14.96
N GLN A 131 11.02 2.30 -13.74
CA GLN A 131 12.34 2.81 -13.41
C GLN A 131 13.00 2.01 -12.30
N GLU A 132 14.31 1.73 -12.43
CA GLU A 132 15.12 1.13 -11.38
C GLU A 132 15.27 2.12 -10.22
N GLN A 133 14.58 1.89 -9.10
CA GLN A 133 14.56 2.86 -8.02
C GLN A 133 14.23 2.28 -6.65
N LEU A 134 14.63 3.03 -5.63
CA LEU A 134 14.17 2.91 -4.26
C LEU A 134 13.46 4.21 -3.89
N ILE A 135 12.22 4.11 -3.44
CA ILE A 135 11.40 5.23 -2.98
C ILE A 135 11.29 5.14 -1.46
N TRP A 136 11.56 6.25 -0.79
CA TRP A 136 11.26 6.45 0.62
C TRP A 136 10.18 7.50 0.73
N ALA A 137 9.19 7.25 1.59
CA ALA A 137 8.16 8.23 1.86
C ALA A 137 7.85 8.30 3.36
N ASN A 138 7.37 9.47 3.79
CA ASN A 138 6.83 9.64 5.12
C ASN A 138 5.57 10.50 5.04
N THR A 139 4.48 9.99 5.58
CA THR A 139 3.21 10.70 5.69
C THR A 139 2.92 11.00 7.15
N THR A 140 2.59 12.25 7.47
CA THR A 140 2.14 12.67 8.79
C THR A 140 0.74 13.24 8.67
N THR A 141 -0.18 12.80 9.52
CA THR A 141 -1.59 13.21 9.49
C THR A 141 -2.01 13.69 10.87
N LEU A 142 -2.62 14.88 10.93
CA LEU A 142 -3.37 15.36 12.09
C LEU A 142 -4.87 15.21 11.77
N GLU A 143 -5.60 14.49 12.60
CA GLU A 143 -7.02 14.25 12.45
C GLU A 143 -7.81 14.85 13.61
N TYR A 144 -8.90 15.54 13.26
CA TYR A 144 -9.95 15.96 14.17
C TYR A 144 -11.23 15.20 13.83
N LYS A 145 -11.77 14.43 14.77
CA LYS A 145 -12.96 13.59 14.58
C LYS A 145 -13.98 13.86 15.66
N LYS A 146 -15.17 14.32 15.27
CA LYS A 146 -16.23 14.67 16.23
C LYS A 146 -17.61 14.29 15.73
N HIS A 147 -18.43 13.73 16.63
CA HIS A 147 -19.86 13.56 16.41
C HIS A 147 -20.60 14.85 16.75
N ILE A 148 -21.45 15.32 15.82
CA ILE A 148 -22.36 16.46 15.99
C ILE A 148 -23.78 15.93 15.76
N GLY A 149 -24.49 15.58 16.82
CA GLY A 149 -25.74 14.84 16.74
C GLY A 149 -25.51 13.46 16.11
N ARG A 150 -26.20 13.16 15.00
CA ARG A 150 -26.03 11.92 14.21
C ARG A 150 -24.97 12.02 13.11
N GLN A 151 -24.28 13.13 13.03
CA GLN A 151 -23.29 13.38 11.98
C GLN A 151 -21.88 13.14 12.52
N LEU A 152 -21.04 12.51 11.71
CA LEU A 152 -19.63 12.38 11.97
C LEU A 152 -18.86 13.36 11.06
N VAL A 153 -18.12 14.29 11.67
CA VAL A 153 -17.24 15.22 10.98
C VAL A 153 -15.81 14.79 11.25
N ILE A 154 -15.05 14.58 10.16
CA ILE A 154 -13.62 14.28 10.20
C ILE A 154 -12.91 15.34 9.36
N VAL A 155 -11.96 16.03 9.98
CA VAL A 155 -11.04 16.96 9.30
C VAL A 155 -9.64 16.39 9.41
N ARG A 156 -8.91 16.32 8.30
CA ARG A 156 -7.54 15.82 8.24
C ARG A 156 -6.64 16.83 7.57
N LEU A 157 -5.50 17.09 8.21
CA LEU A 157 -4.36 17.74 7.58
C LEU A 157 -3.28 16.69 7.41
N GLU A 158 -2.87 16.47 6.17
CA GLU A 158 -1.87 15.48 5.81
C GLU A 158 -0.69 16.18 5.13
N HIS A 159 0.51 15.80 5.53
CA HIS A 159 1.75 16.18 4.89
C HIS A 159 2.51 14.93 4.49
N ARG A 160 2.89 14.83 3.19
CA ARG A 160 3.66 13.73 2.64
C ARG A 160 4.96 14.27 2.04
N TYR A 161 6.05 13.58 2.35
CA TYR A 161 7.36 13.77 1.75
C TYR A 161 7.80 12.47 1.10
N ASP A 162 8.22 12.53 -0.15
CA ASP A 162 8.73 11.41 -0.94
C ASP A 162 10.15 11.71 -1.44
N ARG A 163 10.97 10.68 -1.45
CA ARG A 163 12.31 10.72 -2.04
C ARG A 163 12.54 9.48 -2.87
N SER A 164 12.90 9.65 -4.12
CA SER A 164 13.28 8.58 -5.03
C SER A 164 14.80 8.58 -5.27
N THR A 165 15.39 7.39 -5.22
CA THR A 165 16.82 7.19 -5.54
C THR A 165 16.91 6.14 -6.64
N GLY A 166 17.27 6.52 -7.84
CA GLY A 166 17.45 5.63 -8.97
C GLY A 166 18.61 6.09 -9.84
N SER A 167 19.13 5.23 -10.69
CA SER A 167 20.26 5.53 -11.60
C SER A 167 19.96 6.68 -12.57
N GLN A 168 18.66 6.95 -12.80
CA GLN A 168 18.18 8.04 -13.67
C GLN A 168 17.35 9.10 -12.92
N GLY A 169 17.41 9.15 -11.59
CA GLY A 169 16.74 10.15 -10.75
C GLY A 169 15.33 9.77 -10.26
N GLY A 170 14.78 8.63 -10.70
CA GLY A 170 13.47 8.14 -10.23
C GLY A 170 12.28 8.98 -10.69
N PHE A 171 11.12 8.81 -10.03
CA PHE A 171 9.84 9.41 -10.40
C PHE A 171 9.78 10.94 -10.40
N PHE A 172 10.63 11.61 -9.63
CA PHE A 172 10.45 13.03 -9.34
C PHE A 172 11.32 13.95 -10.16
N ARG A 173 12.04 13.42 -11.14
CA ARG A 173 13.08 14.19 -11.85
C ARG A 173 12.57 15.15 -12.91
N ASP A 174 11.55 14.82 -13.70
CA ASP A 174 11.17 15.60 -14.89
C ASP A 174 9.66 15.62 -15.19
N GLY A 175 8.77 15.51 -14.18
CA GLY A 175 7.34 15.58 -14.38
C GLY A 175 6.81 17.02 -14.38
N PRO A 176 5.78 17.37 -15.19
CA PRO A 176 5.12 18.67 -15.05
C PRO A 176 4.51 18.79 -13.65
N PRO A 177 4.59 19.96 -13.00
CA PRO A 177 4.10 20.17 -11.64
C PRO A 177 2.57 20.13 -11.65
N LEU A 178 1.97 18.97 -11.42
CA LEU A 178 0.52 18.82 -11.22
C LEU A 178 0.10 19.05 -9.77
N VAL A 179 1.06 19.15 -8.86
CA VAL A 179 0.84 19.47 -7.43
C VAL A 179 2.03 20.32 -6.98
N TRP A 180 1.86 21.16 -5.97
CA TRP A 180 2.91 21.99 -5.39
C TRP A 180 4.15 21.15 -5.00
N HIS A 181 5.06 20.97 -5.94
CA HIS A 181 6.34 20.31 -5.69
C HIS A 181 7.35 21.35 -5.25
N THR A 182 7.79 21.26 -4.02
CA THR A 182 9.00 21.94 -3.54
C THR A 182 10.07 20.88 -3.37
N GLY A 183 10.71 20.45 -4.46
CA GLY A 183 11.74 19.43 -4.38
C GLY A 183 12.81 19.67 -5.42
N THR A 184 14.04 19.43 -5.03
CA THR A 184 15.19 19.27 -5.91
C THR A 184 15.37 17.78 -6.20
N ASP A 185 15.87 17.45 -7.38
CA ASP A 185 16.27 16.13 -7.88
C ASP A 185 15.90 14.89 -7.02
N GLY A 186 14.77 14.25 -7.35
CA GLY A 186 14.33 13.00 -6.72
C GLY A 186 13.50 13.14 -5.45
N GLU A 187 13.08 14.34 -5.10
CA GLU A 187 12.26 14.60 -3.91
C GLU A 187 10.94 15.29 -4.26
N SER A 188 9.87 14.97 -3.52
CA SER A 188 8.62 15.70 -3.57
C SER A 188 8.01 15.88 -2.19
N ALA A 189 7.30 16.98 -1.98
CA ALA A 189 6.50 17.20 -0.78
C ALA A 189 5.11 17.68 -1.18
N SER A 190 4.09 17.17 -0.50
CA SER A 190 2.71 17.56 -0.71
C SER A 190 1.98 17.75 0.62
N SER A 191 1.00 18.65 0.64
CA SER A 191 0.13 18.83 1.78
C SER A 191 -1.32 18.85 1.32
N HIS A 192 -2.18 18.11 2.00
CA HIS A 192 -3.58 17.97 1.67
C HIS A 192 -4.45 18.28 2.89
N LEU A 193 -5.51 19.04 2.67
CA LEU A 193 -6.59 19.22 3.63
C LEU A 193 -7.80 18.44 3.15
N GLY A 194 -8.22 17.42 3.91
CA GLY A 194 -9.40 16.62 3.65
C GLY A 194 -10.49 16.88 4.67
N VAL A 195 -11.74 17.02 4.20
CA VAL A 195 -12.92 17.05 5.05
C VAL A 195 -13.86 15.95 4.63
N ILE A 196 -14.19 15.06 5.57
CA ILE A 196 -15.15 13.98 5.36
C ILE A 196 -16.36 14.26 6.24
N TRP A 197 -17.53 14.26 5.61
CA TRP A 197 -18.81 14.40 6.30
C TRP A 197 -19.62 13.13 6.08
N ALA A 198 -19.90 12.39 7.13
CA ALA A 198 -20.68 11.17 7.09
C ALA A 198 -21.93 11.29 7.97
N PHE A 199 -23.03 10.72 7.48
CA PHE A 199 -24.29 10.63 8.22
C PHE A 199 -24.46 9.21 8.73
N ASP A 200 -24.79 9.07 10.01
CA ASP A 200 -25.22 7.80 10.56
C ASP A 200 -26.69 7.59 10.18
N SER A 201 -26.92 6.72 9.23
CA SER A 201 -28.27 6.26 8.83
C SER A 201 -28.70 5.15 9.78
N GLY A 202 -29.01 5.48 11.05
CA GLY A 202 -29.48 4.56 12.07
C GLY A 202 -30.66 3.67 11.66
#